data_99ab328f7c8902dfa32c1b12b4e4b0f8
#
_entry.id   99ab328f7c8902dfa32c1b12b4e4b0f8
#
_cell.length_a   1.000
_cell.length_b   1.000
_cell.length_c   1.000
_cell.angle_alpha   90.00
_cell.angle_beta   90.00
_cell.angle_gamma   90.00
#
_symmetry.space_group_name_H-M   'P 1'
#
loop_
_entity.id
_entity.type
_entity.pdbx_description
1 polymer ?
#
loop_
_entity_poly.entity_id
_entity_poly.type
_entity_poly.pdbx_seq_one_letter_code
_entity_poly.pdbx_strand_id
1 'polypeptide(L)'
;MYRRRGSAPFKFEKAYEMRHNPTPAETRMWEILKTQVMPNFPNHIFYRQFVAYGYILDFHCPTLRLCLEIDGGIHDDQRRYDRQRDSNLARWGIKVLRTRNEVVLNNPQILATQLCKIIQDKMTPWYKKIFRFLR
;
A
#
# COMPACT_ATOMS: atom_id res chain seq x y z
N MET A 1 16.11 4.54 -9.25
CA MET A 1 14.89 5.33 -9.47
C MET A 1 13.75 4.42 -9.92
N TYR A 2 12.64 4.45 -9.22
CA TYR A 2 11.48 3.63 -9.55
C TYR A 2 10.84 4.12 -10.86
N ARG A 3 10.86 3.30 -11.89
CA ARG A 3 10.31 3.70 -13.19
C ARG A 3 8.81 3.48 -13.24
N ARG A 4 8.04 4.54 -13.44
CA ARG A 4 6.60 4.53 -13.70
C ARG A 4 6.29 4.08 -15.13
N ARG A 5 6.84 2.93 -15.54
CA ARG A 5 6.69 2.44 -16.92
C ARG A 5 5.25 2.01 -17.22
N GLY A 6 4.83 2.23 -18.46
CA GLY A 6 3.57 1.71 -18.99
C GLY A 6 2.32 2.46 -18.58
N SER A 7 2.44 3.64 -18.00
CA SER A 7 1.27 4.42 -17.56
C SER A 7 0.94 5.52 -18.57
N ALA A 8 -0.33 5.59 -18.97
CA ALA A 8 -0.79 6.63 -19.89
C ALA A 8 -0.85 7.99 -19.19
N PRO A 9 -0.62 9.12 -19.93
CA PRO A 9 -0.60 10.47 -19.33
C PRO A 9 -1.86 10.81 -18.53
N PHE A 10 -3.07 10.41 -19.01
CA PHE A 10 -4.32 10.67 -18.30
C PHE A 10 -4.40 10.05 -16.89
N LYS A 11 -3.63 9.00 -16.62
CA LYS A 11 -3.60 8.40 -15.29
C LYS A 11 -2.90 9.28 -14.26
N PHE A 12 -1.92 10.07 -14.69
CA PHE A 12 -1.26 11.02 -13.81
C PHE A 12 -2.21 12.16 -13.42
N GLU A 13 -3.02 12.64 -14.37
CA GLU A 13 -4.05 13.65 -14.09
C GLU A 13 -5.10 13.10 -13.13
N LYS A 14 -5.59 11.88 -13.40
CA LYS A 14 -6.55 11.22 -12.51
C LYS A 14 -5.99 11.01 -11.11
N ALA A 15 -4.75 10.57 -10.98
CA ALA A 15 -4.10 10.39 -9.69
C ALA A 15 -3.97 11.73 -8.95
N TYR A 16 -3.66 12.81 -9.65
CA TYR A 16 -3.61 14.16 -9.09
C TYR A 16 -4.98 14.57 -8.52
N GLU A 17 -6.05 14.37 -9.29
CA GLU A 17 -7.42 14.66 -8.82
C GLU A 17 -7.79 13.84 -7.60
N MET A 18 -7.47 12.55 -7.59
CA MET A 18 -7.75 11.66 -6.46
C MET A 18 -7.00 12.08 -5.20
N ARG A 19 -5.75 12.55 -5.31
CA ARG A 19 -5.01 13.08 -4.16
C ARG A 19 -5.63 14.33 -3.56
N HIS A 20 -6.29 15.15 -4.38
CA HIS A 20 -6.94 16.39 -3.96
C HIS A 20 -8.36 16.18 -3.43
N ASN A 21 -8.95 15.03 -3.72
CA ASN A 21 -10.31 14.66 -3.28
C ASN A 21 -10.30 13.28 -2.60
N PRO A 22 -9.55 13.12 -1.48
CA PRO A 22 -9.48 11.84 -0.81
C PRO A 22 -10.79 11.50 -0.09
N THR A 23 -11.09 10.21 0.02
CA THR A 23 -12.16 9.73 0.89
C THR A 23 -11.76 9.90 2.37
N PRO A 24 -12.72 9.84 3.32
CA PRO A 24 -12.37 9.88 4.75
C PRO A 24 -11.39 8.79 5.16
N ALA A 25 -11.55 7.56 4.66
CA ALA A 25 -10.64 6.46 4.96
C ALA A 25 -9.23 6.70 4.39
N GLU A 26 -9.13 7.22 3.17
CA GLU A 26 -7.84 7.58 2.57
C GLU A 26 -7.13 8.67 3.37
N THR A 27 -7.87 9.70 3.81
CA THR A 27 -7.34 10.76 4.66
C THR A 27 -6.79 10.20 5.97
N ARG A 28 -7.55 9.32 6.61
CA ARG A 28 -7.13 8.68 7.87
C ARG A 28 -5.92 7.77 7.66
N MET A 29 -5.91 6.97 6.62
CA MET A 29 -4.76 6.11 6.31
C MET A 29 -3.49 6.94 6.09
N TRP A 30 -3.60 8.04 5.37
CA TRP A 30 -2.47 8.93 5.14
C TRP A 30 -1.92 9.52 6.44
N GLU A 31 -2.79 9.93 7.37
CA GLU A 31 -2.38 10.39 8.70
C GLU A 31 -1.66 9.29 9.48
N ILE A 32 -2.20 8.08 9.48
CA ILE A 32 -1.58 6.92 10.13
C ILE A 32 -0.17 6.67 9.57
N LEU A 33 -0.03 6.67 8.25
CA LEU A 33 1.25 6.45 7.60
C LEU A 33 2.26 7.54 7.96
N LYS A 34 1.87 8.80 7.90
CA LYS A 34 2.76 9.93 8.18
C LYS A 34 3.19 10.02 9.65
N THR A 35 2.27 9.75 10.57
CA THR A 35 2.51 10.02 12.00
C THR A 35 2.90 8.79 12.81
N GLN A 36 2.49 7.59 12.39
CA GLN A 36 2.65 6.38 13.19
C GLN A 36 3.47 5.28 12.52
N VAL A 37 3.62 5.31 11.20
CA VAL A 37 4.34 4.28 10.46
C VAL A 37 5.67 4.79 9.93
N MET A 38 5.66 5.76 9.03
CA MET A 38 6.88 6.27 8.40
C MET A 38 7.95 6.80 9.39
N PRO A 39 7.61 7.43 10.53
CA PRO A 39 8.63 7.84 11.49
C PRO A 39 9.47 6.70 12.04
N ASN A 40 8.93 5.47 12.07
CA ASN A 40 9.66 4.28 12.52
C ASN A 40 10.54 3.67 11.42
N PHE A 41 10.33 4.07 10.16
CA PHE A 41 11.03 3.52 8.99
C PHE A 41 11.46 4.66 8.05
N PRO A 42 12.41 5.51 8.45
CA PRO A 42 12.72 6.76 7.73
C PRO A 42 13.22 6.57 6.30
N ASN A 43 13.73 5.38 5.96
CA ASN A 43 14.18 5.07 4.61
C ASN A 43 13.08 4.52 3.69
N HIS A 44 11.84 4.38 4.21
CA HIS A 44 10.72 3.79 3.50
C HIS A 44 9.55 4.76 3.44
N ILE A 45 9.40 5.41 2.30
CA ILE A 45 8.41 6.46 2.09
C ILE A 45 7.23 5.90 1.32
N PHE A 46 6.01 6.16 1.83
CA PHE A 46 4.76 5.87 1.13
C PHE A 46 4.32 7.10 0.33
N TYR A 47 3.81 6.85 -0.86
CA TYR A 47 3.24 7.87 -1.75
C TYR A 47 1.77 7.56 -1.99
N ARG A 48 0.94 8.61 -2.01
CA ARG A 48 -0.49 8.49 -2.27
C ARG A 48 -0.77 8.46 -3.76
N GLN A 49 -1.76 7.67 -4.18
CA GLN A 49 -2.24 7.60 -5.55
C GLN A 49 -1.06 7.55 -6.54
N PHE A 50 -0.25 6.53 -6.35
CA PHE A 50 1.00 6.35 -7.07
C PHE A 50 0.74 5.65 -8.40
N VAL A 51 1.13 6.29 -9.51
CA VAL A 51 0.95 5.72 -10.85
C VAL A 51 2.14 4.82 -11.19
N ALA A 52 1.87 3.54 -11.39
CA ALA A 52 2.88 2.54 -11.76
C ALA A 52 2.28 1.40 -12.57
N TYR A 53 2.98 0.96 -13.60
CA TYR A 53 2.62 -0.20 -14.42
C TYR A 53 1.19 -0.17 -14.97
N GLY A 54 0.69 1.02 -15.33
CA GLY A 54 -0.67 1.20 -15.84
C GLY A 54 -1.75 1.26 -14.77
N TYR A 55 -1.41 1.26 -13.49
CA TYR A 55 -2.36 1.31 -12.37
C TYR A 55 -2.12 2.53 -11.50
N ILE A 56 -3.19 2.96 -10.80
CA ILE A 56 -3.08 3.94 -9.71
C ILE A 56 -3.15 3.16 -8.41
N LEU A 57 -2.09 3.24 -7.60
CA LEU A 57 -1.97 2.53 -6.34
C LEU A 57 -2.31 3.51 -5.20
N ASP A 58 -3.24 3.13 -4.30
CA ASP A 58 -3.72 4.04 -3.24
C ASP A 58 -2.56 4.57 -2.39
N PHE A 59 -1.74 3.67 -1.84
CA PHE A 59 -0.54 4.00 -1.09
C PHE A 59 0.57 3.02 -1.47
N HIS A 60 1.68 3.53 -1.93
CA HIS A 60 2.78 2.68 -2.39
C HIS A 60 4.11 3.10 -1.79
N CYS A 61 4.85 2.12 -1.29
CA CYS A 61 6.23 2.27 -0.86
C CYS A 61 7.15 1.52 -1.83
N PRO A 62 7.82 2.23 -2.75
CA PRO A 62 8.66 1.58 -3.77
C PRO A 62 9.81 0.76 -3.19
N THR A 63 10.45 1.24 -2.13
CA THR A 63 11.59 0.56 -1.51
C THR A 63 11.23 -0.77 -0.86
N LEU A 64 10.00 -0.90 -0.37
CA LEU A 64 9.46 -2.15 0.18
C LEU A 64 8.70 -2.98 -0.85
N ARG A 65 8.42 -2.41 -2.02
CA ARG A 65 7.54 -3.00 -3.03
C ARG A 65 6.20 -3.41 -2.43
N LEU A 66 5.66 -2.53 -1.61
CA LEU A 66 4.43 -2.73 -0.86
C LEU A 66 3.39 -1.70 -1.26
N CYS A 67 2.21 -2.18 -1.61
CA CYS A 67 1.04 -1.36 -1.92
C CYS A 67 -0.04 -1.61 -0.89
N LEU A 68 -0.62 -0.54 -0.34
CA LEU A 68 -1.76 -0.61 0.56
C LEU A 68 -2.98 -0.08 -0.18
N GLU A 69 -4.06 -0.84 -0.18
CA GLU A 69 -5.32 -0.48 -0.82
C GLU A 69 -6.45 -0.45 0.20
N ILE A 70 -7.35 0.52 0.06
CA ILE A 70 -8.53 0.61 0.91
C ILE A 70 -9.75 0.18 0.10
N ASP A 71 -10.46 -0.82 0.62
CA ASP A 71 -11.65 -1.38 0.01
C ASP A 71 -12.91 -0.71 0.55
N GLY A 72 -13.63 -0.01 -0.34
CA GLY A 72 -14.89 0.68 0.01
C GLY A 72 -16.13 -0.16 -0.23
N GLY A 73 -16.06 -1.21 -1.04
CA GLY A 73 -17.15 -2.11 -1.40
C GLY A 73 -16.76 -2.95 -2.60
N ILE A 74 -17.22 -4.21 -2.65
CA ILE A 74 -16.76 -5.15 -3.67
C ILE A 74 -17.95 -5.69 -4.46
N HIS A 75 -17.94 -5.43 -5.77
CA HIS A 75 -18.75 -6.12 -6.76
C HIS A 75 -17.95 -7.27 -7.38
N ASP A 76 -18.60 -8.35 -7.81
CA ASP A 76 -17.93 -9.54 -8.34
C ASP A 76 -17.01 -9.25 -9.54
N ASP A 77 -17.43 -8.35 -10.44
CA ASP A 77 -16.63 -7.93 -11.59
C ASP A 77 -15.35 -7.21 -11.15
N GLN A 78 -15.44 -6.42 -10.08
CA GLN A 78 -14.30 -5.71 -9.50
C GLN A 78 -13.29 -6.69 -8.87
N ARG A 79 -13.76 -7.77 -8.25
CA ARG A 79 -12.88 -8.81 -7.68
C ARG A 79 -12.01 -9.49 -8.75
N ARG A 80 -12.57 -9.78 -9.92
CA ARG A 80 -11.82 -10.37 -11.04
C ARG A 80 -10.75 -9.40 -11.54
N TYR A 81 -11.12 -8.16 -11.73
CA TYR A 81 -10.19 -7.10 -12.13
C TYR A 81 -9.06 -6.94 -11.09
N ASP A 82 -9.39 -6.91 -9.81
CA ASP A 82 -8.43 -6.77 -8.73
C ASP A 82 -7.45 -7.94 -8.66
N ARG A 83 -7.91 -9.17 -8.86
CA ARG A 83 -7.04 -10.35 -8.90
C ARG A 83 -6.05 -10.29 -10.06
N GLN A 84 -6.50 -9.86 -11.23
CA GLN A 84 -5.64 -9.70 -12.40
C GLN A 84 -4.63 -8.58 -12.18
N ARG A 85 -5.08 -7.47 -11.62
CA ARG A 85 -4.22 -6.34 -11.24
C ARG A 85 -3.15 -6.77 -10.24
N ASP A 86 -3.52 -7.49 -9.19
CA ASP A 86 -2.59 -7.98 -8.17
C ASP A 86 -1.59 -8.96 -8.76
N SER A 87 -2.04 -9.85 -9.65
CA SER A 87 -1.17 -10.79 -10.37
C SER A 87 -0.16 -10.05 -11.24
N ASN A 88 -0.59 -9.01 -11.96
CA ASN A 88 0.30 -8.19 -12.77
C ASN A 88 1.31 -7.43 -11.91
N LEU A 89 0.89 -6.88 -10.78
CA LEU A 89 1.77 -6.18 -9.86
C LEU A 89 2.78 -7.15 -9.21
N ALA A 90 2.35 -8.38 -8.89
CA ALA A 90 3.22 -9.40 -8.34
C ALA A 90 4.37 -9.77 -9.28
N ARG A 91 4.16 -9.72 -10.60
CA ARG A 91 5.23 -9.92 -11.59
C ARG A 91 6.34 -8.88 -11.47
N TRP A 92 6.01 -7.69 -10.98
CA TRP A 92 6.96 -6.61 -10.69
C TRP A 92 7.46 -6.62 -9.25
N GLY A 93 7.12 -7.68 -8.50
CA GLY A 93 7.55 -7.86 -7.12
C GLY A 93 6.76 -7.03 -6.11
N ILE A 94 5.62 -6.46 -6.51
CA ILE A 94 4.79 -5.64 -5.63
C ILE A 94 3.75 -6.50 -4.93
N LYS A 95 3.75 -6.46 -3.60
CA LYS A 95 2.73 -7.09 -2.76
C LYS A 95 1.63 -6.09 -2.46
N VAL A 96 0.38 -6.49 -2.67
CA VAL A 96 -0.79 -5.67 -2.36
C VAL A 96 -1.43 -6.16 -1.07
N LEU A 97 -1.61 -5.26 -0.11
CA LEU A 97 -2.36 -5.50 1.12
C LEU A 97 -3.63 -4.67 1.09
N ARG A 98 -4.77 -5.30 1.35
CA ARG A 98 -6.07 -4.62 1.39
C ARG A 98 -6.60 -4.53 2.80
N THR A 99 -7.20 -3.39 3.09
CA THR A 99 -7.95 -3.18 4.32
C THR A 99 -9.30 -2.55 3.99
N ARG A 100 -10.29 -2.78 4.84
CA ARG A 100 -11.63 -2.20 4.67
C ARG A 100 -11.68 -0.79 5.24
N ASN A 101 -12.57 0.05 4.69
CA ASN A 101 -12.83 1.39 5.22
C ASN A 101 -13.09 1.37 6.73
N GLU A 102 -13.91 0.41 7.19
CA GLU A 102 -14.30 0.31 8.60
C GLU A 102 -13.10 0.08 9.52
N VAL A 103 -12.13 -0.70 9.09
CA VAL A 103 -10.91 -0.96 9.88
C VAL A 103 -10.10 0.33 10.02
N VAL A 104 -9.93 1.07 8.94
CA VAL A 104 -9.17 2.33 8.94
C VAL A 104 -9.83 3.37 9.83
N LEU A 105 -11.16 3.49 9.75
CA LEU A 105 -11.92 4.51 10.46
C LEU A 105 -12.15 4.16 11.93
N ASN A 106 -12.40 2.89 12.25
CA ASN A 106 -12.79 2.46 13.60
C ASN A 106 -11.64 1.89 14.43
N ASN A 107 -10.61 1.34 13.79
CA ASN A 107 -9.49 0.70 14.47
C ASN A 107 -8.12 1.20 13.98
N PRO A 108 -7.89 2.53 13.94
CA PRO A 108 -6.65 3.08 13.36
C PRO A 108 -5.38 2.67 14.12
N GLN A 109 -5.45 2.52 15.44
CA GLN A 109 -4.29 2.11 16.24
C GLN A 109 -3.88 0.66 16.00
N ILE A 110 -4.87 -0.23 15.90
CA ILE A 110 -4.63 -1.65 15.58
C ILE A 110 -4.00 -1.75 14.20
N LEU A 111 -4.53 -1.00 13.24
CA LEU A 111 -4.00 -0.97 11.88
C LEU A 111 -2.55 -0.47 11.84
N ALA A 112 -2.26 0.63 12.54
CA ALA A 112 -0.90 1.18 12.62
C ALA A 112 0.09 0.14 13.18
N THR A 113 -0.28 -0.54 14.25
CA THR A 113 0.53 -1.59 14.88
C THR A 113 0.77 -2.76 13.92
N GLN A 114 -0.27 -3.20 13.23
CA GLN A 114 -0.16 -4.28 12.25
C GLN A 114 0.73 -3.91 11.07
N LEU A 115 0.60 -2.69 10.54
CA LEU A 115 1.43 -2.20 9.44
C LEU A 115 2.91 -2.12 9.85
N CYS A 116 3.20 -1.60 11.03
CA CYS A 116 4.57 -1.56 11.55
C CYS A 116 5.17 -2.97 11.66
N LYS A 117 4.39 -3.93 12.14
CA LYS A 117 4.84 -5.32 12.24
C LYS A 117 5.10 -5.94 10.87
N ILE A 118 4.22 -5.73 9.90
CA ILE A 118 4.38 -6.25 8.54
C ILE A 118 5.65 -5.67 7.91
N ILE A 119 5.87 -4.38 8.05
CA ILE A 119 7.06 -3.71 7.51
C ILE A 119 8.33 -4.24 8.20
N GLN A 120 8.32 -4.35 9.51
CA GLN A 120 9.43 -4.87 10.28
C GLN A 120 9.79 -6.30 9.85
N ASP A 121 8.79 -7.16 9.66
CA ASP A 121 9.00 -8.54 9.21
C ASP A 121 9.54 -8.58 7.77
N LYS A 122 9.06 -7.70 6.91
CA LYS A 122 9.53 -7.60 5.53
C LYS A 122 10.99 -7.15 5.45
N MET A 123 11.41 -6.26 6.35
CA MET A 123 12.79 -5.77 6.45
C MET A 123 13.73 -6.76 7.12
N THR A 124 13.21 -7.71 7.88
CA THR A 124 14.02 -8.67 8.62
C THR A 124 14.59 -9.73 7.67
N PRO A 125 15.92 -9.88 7.58
CA PRO A 125 16.52 -10.91 6.74
C PRO A 125 16.06 -12.31 7.13
N TRP A 126 15.92 -13.18 6.14
CA TRP A 126 15.40 -14.54 6.32
C TRP A 126 16.19 -15.37 7.37
N TYR A 127 17.50 -15.19 7.42
CA TYR A 127 18.35 -15.92 8.39
C TYR A 127 18.03 -15.51 9.83
N LYS A 128 17.69 -14.24 10.08
CA LYS A 128 17.26 -13.80 11.43
C LYS A 128 15.89 -14.36 11.79
N LYS A 129 15.03 -14.60 10.82
CA LYS A 129 13.72 -15.22 11.03
C LYS A 129 13.87 -16.67 11.51
N ILE A 130 14.83 -17.41 10.96
CA ILE A 130 15.11 -18.79 11.36
C ILE A 130 15.56 -18.85 12.83
N PHE A 131 16.44 -17.95 13.27
CA PHE A 131 16.93 -17.94 14.63
C PHE A 131 15.87 -17.64 15.69
N ARG A 132 14.76 -17.02 15.33
CA ARG A 132 13.61 -16.83 16.25
C ARG A 132 12.96 -18.15 16.66
N PHE A 133 13.01 -19.17 15.83
CA PHE A 133 12.42 -20.48 16.10
C PHE A 133 13.35 -21.43 16.87
N LEU A 134 14.63 -21.09 16.99
CA LEU A 134 15.63 -21.89 17.65
C LEU A 134 15.91 -21.49 19.11
N ARG A 135 15.18 -20.52 19.63
CA ARG A 135 15.26 -20.09 21.03
C ARG A 135 14.29 -20.82 21.92
#